data_94892322975e5ba3dcd1d03ecb729059
#
_entry.id   94892322975e5ba3dcd1d03ecb729059
#
_cell.length_a   1.000
_cell.length_b   1.000
_cell.length_c   1.000
_cell.angle_alpha   90.00
_cell.angle_beta   90.00
_cell.angle_gamma   90.00
#
_symmetry.space_group_name_H-M   'P 1'
#
loop_
_entity.id
_entity.type
_entity.pdbx_description
1 polymer ?
#
loop_
_entity_poly.entity_id
_entity_poly.type
_entity_poly.pdbx_seq_one_letter_code
_entity_poly.pdbx_strand_id
1 'polypeptide(L)'
;MSQIPFTVSARTAKLIGQENFSNAEGAIIELVKNTYDADSQYCFILFENIGTLNATIYIIDFGCGMNDTTIQNCWMTIGTDDKLFNIKSDNGRIKTGAKGIGRFALNRLGNYTTMYTVPEKSDIGYKWTVDWSYFDKPGITVSDIYASINNIDPKDVKSKIYHLIEEKKIIKEIPPFQNGTVLEITQLNDVWDIEAIKSLSANLEILVPPFNTEEFSIFLYSPFTDLKGKINKSESDDYDYKISSSYKADKDQTLIINITRNELVTSALEQEYKELFKYETMQKYPYT
;
A
#
# COMPACT_ATOMS: atom_id res chain seq x y z
N MET A 1 -2.24 32.01 -37.75
CA MET A 1 -1.35 30.99 -37.16
C MET A 1 -2.25 29.84 -36.71
N SER A 2 -1.97 28.61 -37.12
CA SER A 2 -2.66 27.42 -36.60
C SER A 2 -1.99 26.99 -35.28
N GLN A 3 -2.77 26.70 -34.27
CA GLN A 3 -2.30 26.13 -33.00
C GLN A 3 -2.39 24.62 -33.09
N ILE A 4 -1.35 23.92 -32.70
CA ILE A 4 -1.26 22.44 -32.68
C ILE A 4 -1.08 22.02 -31.23
N PRO A 5 -1.99 21.20 -30.65
CA PRO A 5 -1.88 20.73 -29.27
C PRO A 5 -0.80 19.66 -29.15
N PHE A 6 -0.19 19.57 -27.95
CA PHE A 6 0.58 18.39 -27.58
C PHE A 6 -0.33 17.22 -27.28
N THR A 7 0.07 16.02 -27.69
CA THR A 7 -0.61 14.76 -27.38
C THR A 7 0.32 13.85 -26.61
N VAL A 8 -0.24 13.05 -25.69
CA VAL A 8 0.53 12.08 -24.90
C VAL A 8 0.26 10.68 -25.44
N SER A 9 1.32 10.00 -25.91
CA SER A 9 1.24 8.59 -26.27
C SER A 9 0.83 7.74 -25.06
N ALA A 10 -0.04 6.77 -25.26
CA ALA A 10 -0.43 5.83 -24.23
C ALA A 10 0.78 5.16 -23.57
N ARG A 11 1.75 4.73 -24.38
CA ARG A 11 3.00 4.13 -23.90
C ARG A 11 3.80 5.08 -23.00
N THR A 12 3.85 6.37 -23.29
CA THR A 12 4.54 7.35 -22.44
C THR A 12 3.90 7.45 -21.08
N ALA A 13 2.56 7.49 -21.00
CA ALA A 13 1.86 7.50 -19.72
C ALA A 13 2.15 6.24 -18.89
N LYS A 14 2.18 5.07 -19.54
CA LYS A 14 2.58 3.80 -18.90
C LYS A 14 4.02 3.85 -18.38
N LEU A 15 4.98 4.35 -19.16
CA LEU A 15 6.39 4.46 -18.76
C LEU A 15 6.55 5.38 -17.55
N ILE A 16 5.91 6.54 -17.53
CA ILE A 16 5.91 7.45 -16.37
C ILE A 16 5.39 6.72 -15.12
N GLY A 17 4.31 5.93 -15.28
CA GLY A 17 3.79 5.11 -14.20
C GLY A 17 4.80 4.05 -13.72
N GLN A 18 5.37 3.29 -14.65
CA GLN A 18 6.30 2.20 -14.33
C GLN A 18 7.63 2.68 -13.74
N GLU A 19 8.17 3.81 -14.19
CA GLU A 19 9.42 4.40 -13.65
C GLU A 19 9.28 4.84 -12.19
N ASN A 20 8.04 5.12 -11.73
CA ASN A 20 7.79 5.43 -10.32
C ASN A 20 7.72 4.19 -9.41
N PHE A 21 7.60 2.99 -9.99
CA PHE A 21 7.52 1.72 -9.25
C PHE A 21 8.63 0.79 -9.72
N SER A 22 9.77 0.83 -9.04
CA SER A 22 10.95 0.01 -9.37
C SER A 22 10.66 -1.49 -9.29
N ASN A 23 9.73 -1.90 -8.41
CA ASN A 23 9.32 -3.29 -8.21
C ASN A 23 7.82 -3.41 -7.88
N ALA A 24 7.30 -4.64 -7.91
CA ALA A 24 5.90 -4.94 -7.62
C ALA A 24 5.53 -4.65 -6.15
N GLU A 25 6.45 -4.82 -5.22
CA GLU A 25 6.24 -4.52 -3.81
C GLU A 25 5.97 -3.03 -3.59
N GLY A 26 6.78 -2.15 -4.23
CA GLY A 26 6.57 -0.70 -4.19
C GLY A 26 5.22 -0.28 -4.74
N ALA A 27 4.71 -1.00 -5.75
CA ALA A 27 3.37 -0.79 -6.28
C ALA A 27 2.28 -1.14 -5.26
N ILE A 28 2.39 -2.27 -4.55
CA ILE A 28 1.46 -2.62 -3.45
C ILE A 28 1.53 -1.58 -2.33
N ILE A 29 2.73 -1.17 -1.93
CA ILE A 29 2.93 -0.15 -0.90
C ILE A 29 2.19 1.16 -1.25
N GLU A 30 2.24 1.58 -2.50
CA GLU A 30 1.51 2.77 -2.94
C GLU A 30 -0.01 2.59 -2.89
N LEU A 31 -0.52 1.40 -3.23
CA LEU A 31 -1.94 1.10 -3.07
C LEU A 31 -2.35 1.09 -1.59
N VAL A 32 -1.53 0.56 -0.69
CA VAL A 32 -1.75 0.63 0.77
C VAL A 32 -1.79 2.07 1.27
N LYS A 33 -0.91 2.95 0.79
CA LYS A 33 -0.97 4.39 1.09
C LYS A 33 -2.26 5.04 0.60
N ASN A 34 -2.76 4.63 -0.57
CA ASN A 34 -4.04 5.13 -1.06
C ASN A 34 -5.21 4.70 -0.17
N THR A 35 -5.18 3.51 0.45
CA THR A 35 -6.21 3.10 1.42
C THR A 35 -6.14 3.95 2.69
N TYR A 36 -4.95 4.32 3.15
CA TYR A 36 -4.77 5.26 4.27
C TYR A 36 -5.32 6.65 3.94
N ASP A 37 -5.02 7.16 2.73
CA ASP A 37 -5.49 8.47 2.24
C ASP A 37 -7.03 8.51 2.06
N ALA A 38 -7.68 7.35 1.89
CA ALA A 38 -9.13 7.19 1.80
C ALA A 38 -9.81 7.07 3.18
N ASP A 39 -9.11 7.39 4.26
CA ASP A 39 -9.61 7.29 5.64
C ASP A 39 -9.99 5.89 6.10
N SER A 40 -9.52 4.85 5.42
CA SER A 40 -9.73 3.48 5.87
C SER A 40 -9.00 3.20 7.18
N GLN A 41 -9.64 2.44 8.06
CA GLN A 41 -8.99 1.87 9.26
C GLN A 41 -8.32 0.53 8.96
N TYR A 42 -8.66 -0.09 7.83
CA TYR A 42 -8.23 -1.43 7.47
C TYR A 42 -7.77 -1.48 6.02
N CYS A 43 -6.66 -2.15 5.78
CA CYS A 43 -6.20 -2.54 4.44
C CYS A 43 -5.96 -4.05 4.43
N PHE A 44 -6.63 -4.75 3.51
CA PHE A 44 -6.42 -6.19 3.32
C PHE A 44 -5.74 -6.42 1.98
N ILE A 45 -4.64 -7.17 2.01
CA ILE A 45 -3.89 -7.62 0.85
C ILE A 45 -4.04 -9.12 0.78
N LEU A 46 -4.71 -9.63 -0.26
CA LEU A 46 -4.92 -11.06 -0.42
C LEU A 46 -4.30 -11.55 -1.71
N PHE A 47 -3.55 -12.62 -1.60
CA PHE A 47 -2.98 -13.36 -2.72
C PHE A 47 -3.76 -14.66 -2.91
N GLU A 48 -4.41 -14.82 -4.07
CA GLU A 48 -5.18 -16.01 -4.39
C GLU A 48 -4.64 -16.70 -5.62
N ASN A 49 -4.76 -18.04 -5.64
CA ASN A 49 -4.38 -18.88 -6.77
C ASN A 49 -2.95 -18.67 -7.28
N ILE A 50 -2.03 -18.25 -6.40
CA ILE A 50 -0.65 -17.94 -6.75
C ILE A 50 0.03 -19.20 -7.33
N GLY A 51 0.83 -19.00 -8.38
CA GLY A 51 1.45 -20.08 -9.13
C GLY A 51 0.57 -20.67 -10.24
N THR A 52 -0.62 -20.12 -10.46
CA THR A 52 -1.53 -20.52 -11.55
C THR A 52 -1.82 -19.34 -12.49
N LEU A 53 -2.43 -19.63 -13.63
CA LEU A 53 -2.90 -18.61 -14.59
C LEU A 53 -4.01 -17.71 -14.01
N ASN A 54 -4.67 -18.16 -12.94
CA ASN A 54 -5.74 -17.42 -12.26
C ASN A 54 -5.23 -16.69 -11.02
N ALA A 55 -3.91 -16.49 -10.90
CA ALA A 55 -3.32 -15.74 -9.81
C ALA A 55 -3.92 -14.33 -9.74
N THR A 56 -4.37 -13.95 -8.53
CA THR A 56 -5.08 -12.70 -8.29
C THR A 56 -4.56 -12.04 -7.03
N ILE A 57 -4.40 -10.71 -7.09
CA ILE A 57 -4.13 -9.88 -5.92
C ILE A 57 -5.38 -9.04 -5.65
N TYR A 58 -5.85 -9.06 -4.42
CA TYR A 58 -6.89 -8.15 -3.94
C TYR A 58 -6.30 -7.15 -2.97
N ILE A 59 -6.65 -5.88 -3.16
CA ILE A 59 -6.44 -4.81 -2.16
C ILE A 59 -7.82 -4.30 -1.77
N ILE A 60 -8.14 -4.38 -0.48
CA ILE A 60 -9.46 -4.05 0.03
C ILE A 60 -9.31 -3.01 1.14
N ASP A 61 -10.08 -1.95 1.06
CA ASP A 61 -10.19 -0.92 2.08
C ASP A 61 -11.64 -0.71 2.51
N PHE A 62 -11.80 -0.13 3.70
CA PHE A 62 -13.08 0.28 4.27
C PHE A 62 -13.13 1.81 4.41
N GLY A 63 -12.59 2.51 3.39
CA GLY A 63 -12.50 3.95 3.34
C GLY A 63 -13.75 4.61 2.75
N CYS A 64 -13.64 5.87 2.36
CA CYS A 64 -14.76 6.69 1.85
C CYS A 64 -15.36 6.17 0.54
N GLY A 65 -14.68 5.28 -0.18
CA GLY A 65 -15.08 4.83 -1.51
C GLY A 65 -15.06 5.95 -2.55
N MET A 66 -15.54 5.66 -3.76
CA MET A 66 -15.57 6.63 -4.87
C MET A 66 -16.92 6.61 -5.58
N ASN A 67 -17.50 7.78 -5.78
CA ASN A 67 -18.65 7.96 -6.67
C ASN A 67 -18.21 8.11 -8.14
N ASP A 68 -19.16 8.13 -9.06
CA ASP A 68 -18.91 8.26 -10.50
C ASP A 68 -18.13 9.53 -10.86
N THR A 69 -18.44 10.65 -10.24
CA THR A 69 -17.74 11.92 -10.44
C THR A 69 -16.29 11.84 -9.98
N THR A 70 -16.04 11.23 -8.81
CA THR A 70 -14.67 11.00 -8.31
C THR A 70 -13.90 10.04 -9.23
N ILE A 71 -14.57 9.00 -9.72
CA ILE A 71 -13.94 8.07 -10.67
C ILE A 71 -13.56 8.80 -11.96
N GLN A 72 -14.47 9.57 -12.55
CA GLN A 72 -14.22 10.26 -13.81
C GLN A 72 -13.18 11.37 -13.67
N ASN A 73 -13.32 12.24 -12.68
CA ASN A 73 -12.52 13.46 -12.58
C ASN A 73 -11.18 13.28 -11.83
N CYS A 74 -11.13 12.36 -10.88
CA CYS A 74 -9.92 12.13 -10.08
C CYS A 74 -9.24 10.80 -10.44
N TRP A 75 -10.00 9.69 -10.48
CA TRP A 75 -9.42 8.38 -10.74
C TRP A 75 -8.99 8.20 -12.19
N MET A 76 -9.71 8.70 -13.18
CA MET A 76 -9.37 8.61 -14.62
C MET A 76 -8.41 9.69 -15.08
N THR A 77 -8.18 10.74 -14.32
CA THR A 77 -7.28 11.85 -14.72
C THR A 77 -5.86 11.57 -14.27
N ILE A 78 -4.90 11.49 -15.20
CA ILE A 78 -3.49 11.27 -14.94
C ILE A 78 -2.84 12.59 -14.52
N GLY A 79 -2.09 12.59 -13.39
CA GLY A 79 -1.41 13.79 -12.91
C GLY A 79 -2.38 14.82 -12.30
N THR A 80 -3.35 14.36 -11.50
CA THR A 80 -4.27 15.28 -10.79
C THR A 80 -3.54 16.08 -9.74
N ASP A 81 -3.88 17.36 -9.64
CA ASP A 81 -3.42 18.26 -8.57
C ASP A 81 -4.32 18.19 -7.32
N ASP A 82 -5.31 17.28 -7.28
CA ASP A 82 -6.28 17.19 -6.18
C ASP A 82 -5.60 17.09 -4.82
N LYS A 83 -4.59 16.21 -4.68
CA LYS A 83 -3.85 16.04 -3.43
C LYS A 83 -2.91 17.21 -3.10
N LEU A 84 -2.57 18.06 -4.05
CA LEU A 84 -1.80 19.29 -3.78
C LEU A 84 -2.66 20.35 -3.11
N PHE A 85 -3.93 20.43 -3.45
CA PHE A 85 -4.88 21.39 -2.85
C PHE A 85 -5.57 20.81 -1.62
N ASN A 86 -5.84 19.49 -1.63
CA ASN A 86 -6.51 18.77 -0.55
C ASN A 86 -5.50 17.91 0.25
N ILE A 87 -4.60 18.56 1.00
CA ILE A 87 -3.52 17.91 1.75
C ILE A 87 -4.05 16.97 2.86
N LYS A 88 -5.26 17.23 3.36
CA LYS A 88 -5.89 16.42 4.39
C LYS A 88 -7.06 15.63 3.84
N SER A 89 -7.28 14.45 4.40
CA SER A 89 -8.52 13.70 4.21
C SER A 89 -9.67 14.32 5.03
N ASP A 90 -10.89 13.81 4.83
CA ASP A 90 -12.07 14.30 5.57
C ASP A 90 -11.94 14.08 7.08
N ASN A 91 -11.26 13.02 7.52
CA ASN A 91 -10.96 12.75 8.94
C ASN A 91 -9.66 13.41 9.41
N GLY A 92 -9.05 14.29 8.61
CA GLY A 92 -7.88 15.10 9.00
C GLY A 92 -6.53 14.42 8.86
N ARG A 93 -6.44 13.20 8.29
CA ARG A 93 -5.18 12.53 7.98
C ARG A 93 -4.41 13.31 6.92
N ILE A 94 -3.10 13.42 7.08
CA ILE A 94 -2.24 14.01 6.05
C ILE A 94 -2.10 12.97 4.93
N LYS A 95 -2.53 13.34 3.72
CA LYS A 95 -2.41 12.46 2.55
C LYS A 95 -0.95 12.28 2.15
N THR A 96 -0.58 11.03 1.82
CA THR A 96 0.80 10.63 1.54
C THR A 96 1.18 10.74 0.06
N GLY A 97 0.21 10.68 -0.85
CA GLY A 97 0.45 10.72 -2.30
C GLY A 97 0.24 12.14 -2.88
N ALA A 98 1.21 12.66 -3.64
CA ALA A 98 1.12 14.00 -4.24
C ALA A 98 1.01 14.02 -5.77
N LYS A 99 1.39 12.94 -6.46
CA LYS A 99 1.66 12.99 -7.91
C LYS A 99 0.48 12.63 -8.83
N GLY A 100 -0.62 12.08 -8.32
CA GLY A 100 -1.78 11.66 -9.12
C GLY A 100 -1.51 10.51 -10.12
N ILE A 101 -0.44 9.74 -9.93
CA ILE A 101 -0.01 8.63 -10.81
C ILE A 101 -0.10 7.25 -10.14
N GLY A 102 -0.50 7.18 -8.88
CA GLY A 102 -0.54 5.94 -8.09
C GLY A 102 -1.37 4.81 -8.72
N ARG A 103 -2.35 5.13 -9.59
CA ARG A 103 -3.13 4.12 -10.33
C ARG A 103 -2.30 3.26 -11.28
N PHE A 104 -1.15 3.74 -11.77
CA PHE A 104 -0.24 2.93 -12.58
C PHE A 104 0.46 1.84 -11.77
N ALA A 105 0.37 1.86 -10.44
CA ALA A 105 0.73 0.73 -9.59
C ALA A 105 -0.08 -0.52 -9.98
N LEU A 106 -1.36 -0.36 -10.37
CA LEU A 106 -2.20 -1.45 -10.84
C LEU A 106 -1.63 -2.09 -12.12
N ASN A 107 -1.23 -1.25 -13.08
CA ASN A 107 -0.59 -1.73 -14.32
C ASN A 107 0.78 -2.39 -14.05
N ARG A 108 1.53 -1.94 -13.03
CA ARG A 108 2.79 -2.58 -12.65
C ARG A 108 2.54 -4.00 -12.12
N LEU A 109 1.42 -4.22 -11.44
CA LEU A 109 1.07 -5.50 -10.82
C LEU A 109 0.43 -6.49 -11.79
N GLY A 110 -0.44 -6.03 -12.70
CA GLY A 110 -1.13 -6.92 -13.62
C GLY A 110 -1.75 -6.20 -14.82
N ASN A 111 -2.12 -6.97 -15.84
CA ASN A 111 -2.65 -6.42 -17.08
C ASN A 111 -4.16 -6.16 -17.06
N TYR A 112 -4.88 -6.68 -16.09
CA TYR A 112 -6.32 -6.44 -15.99
C TYR A 112 -6.69 -6.08 -14.55
N THR A 113 -7.47 -5.02 -14.40
CA THR A 113 -7.94 -4.56 -13.09
C THR A 113 -9.45 -4.37 -13.10
N THR A 114 -10.09 -4.91 -12.06
CA THR A 114 -11.47 -4.59 -11.70
C THR A 114 -11.49 -3.88 -10.35
N MET A 115 -12.14 -2.74 -10.28
CA MET A 115 -12.41 -2.03 -9.03
C MET A 115 -13.90 -2.11 -8.73
N TYR A 116 -14.22 -2.45 -7.51
CA TYR A 116 -15.56 -2.35 -6.95
C TYR A 116 -15.50 -1.31 -5.82
N THR A 117 -16.34 -0.30 -5.86
CA THR A 117 -16.33 0.75 -4.84
C THR A 117 -17.74 1.13 -4.43
N VAL A 118 -17.92 1.36 -3.13
CA VAL A 118 -19.16 1.83 -2.54
C VAL A 118 -18.86 3.14 -1.81
N PRO A 119 -19.38 4.27 -2.29
CA PRO A 119 -19.19 5.55 -1.63
C PRO A 119 -19.87 5.56 -0.25
N GLU A 120 -19.33 6.35 0.67
CA GLU A 120 -19.96 6.59 1.96
C GLU A 120 -21.38 7.16 1.78
N LYS A 121 -22.35 6.63 2.54
CA LYS A 121 -23.75 7.05 2.52
C LYS A 121 -24.44 6.95 1.16
N SER A 122 -24.02 5.98 0.33
CA SER A 122 -24.58 5.75 -1.01
C SER A 122 -25.31 4.40 -1.09
N ASP A 123 -26.45 4.42 -1.78
CA ASP A 123 -27.19 3.20 -2.13
C ASP A 123 -26.76 2.61 -3.49
N ILE A 124 -25.74 3.19 -4.10
CA ILE A 124 -25.21 2.76 -5.40
C ILE A 124 -23.72 2.50 -5.25
N GLY A 125 -23.27 1.32 -5.67
CA GLY A 125 -21.87 0.99 -5.87
C GLY A 125 -21.47 1.11 -7.34
N TYR A 126 -20.19 1.09 -7.62
CA TYR A 126 -19.63 1.18 -8.96
C TYR A 126 -18.64 0.05 -9.21
N LYS A 127 -18.73 -0.53 -10.41
CA LYS A 127 -17.74 -1.45 -10.94
C LYS A 127 -17.01 -0.76 -12.08
N TRP A 128 -15.71 -0.58 -11.93
CA TRP A 128 -14.83 -0.03 -12.96
C TRP A 128 -13.84 -1.11 -13.42
N THR A 129 -13.57 -1.21 -14.73
CA THR A 129 -12.65 -2.20 -15.29
C THR A 129 -11.77 -1.57 -16.34
N VAL A 130 -10.50 -2.00 -16.38
CA VAL A 130 -9.53 -1.58 -17.39
C VAL A 130 -8.65 -2.76 -17.80
N ASP A 131 -8.35 -2.83 -19.08
CA ASP A 131 -7.32 -3.66 -19.67
C ASP A 131 -6.09 -2.79 -19.99
N TRP A 132 -5.04 -2.94 -19.19
CA TRP A 132 -3.82 -2.17 -19.31
C TRP A 132 -3.00 -2.52 -20.55
N SER A 133 -3.25 -3.67 -21.21
CA SER A 133 -2.55 -4.05 -22.43
C SER A 133 -2.78 -3.07 -23.58
N TYR A 134 -3.88 -2.31 -23.54
CA TYR A 134 -4.16 -1.26 -24.53
C TYR A 134 -3.11 -0.16 -24.53
N PHE A 135 -2.45 0.10 -23.38
CA PHE A 135 -1.37 1.10 -23.28
C PHE A 135 -0.12 0.71 -24.07
N ASP A 136 0.04 -0.58 -24.43
CA ASP A 136 1.19 -1.08 -25.20
C ASP A 136 0.97 -1.01 -26.71
N LYS A 137 -0.26 -0.70 -27.18
CA LYS A 137 -0.58 -0.62 -28.59
C LYS A 137 0.13 0.57 -29.24
N PRO A 138 0.84 0.37 -30.36
CA PRO A 138 1.52 1.46 -31.04
C PRO A 138 0.52 2.42 -31.68
N GLY A 139 0.86 3.71 -31.71
CA GLY A 139 0.13 4.74 -32.45
C GLY A 139 -1.13 5.27 -31.76
N ILE A 140 -1.45 4.84 -30.52
CA ILE A 140 -2.60 5.36 -29.78
C ILE A 140 -2.17 6.34 -28.69
N THR A 141 -3.06 7.25 -28.35
CA THR A 141 -2.89 8.23 -27.27
C THR A 141 -3.65 7.80 -26.01
N VAL A 142 -3.37 8.46 -24.90
CA VAL A 142 -4.10 8.18 -23.64
C VAL A 142 -5.61 8.41 -23.81
N SER A 143 -6.01 9.37 -24.63
CA SER A 143 -7.42 9.67 -24.93
C SER A 143 -8.15 8.59 -25.71
N ASP A 144 -7.44 7.65 -26.33
CA ASP A 144 -8.00 6.51 -27.07
C ASP A 144 -8.22 5.28 -26.16
N ILE A 145 -7.84 5.36 -24.89
CA ILE A 145 -8.00 4.26 -23.94
C ILE A 145 -9.20 4.49 -23.05
N TYR A 146 -10.07 3.51 -23.02
CA TYR A 146 -11.31 3.56 -22.27
C TYR A 146 -11.32 2.49 -21.17
N ALA A 147 -11.81 2.89 -20.00
CA ALA A 147 -12.23 1.97 -18.94
C ALA A 147 -13.77 1.89 -18.97
N SER A 148 -14.31 0.76 -18.53
CA SER A 148 -15.76 0.60 -18.37
C SER A 148 -16.17 0.91 -16.95
N ILE A 149 -17.29 1.62 -16.78
CA ILE A 149 -17.92 1.86 -15.49
C ILE A 149 -19.39 1.44 -15.53
N ASN A 150 -19.85 0.73 -14.50
CA ASN A 150 -21.23 0.28 -14.36
C ASN A 150 -21.68 0.47 -12.91
N ASN A 151 -22.95 0.80 -12.72
CA ASN A 151 -23.57 0.79 -11.41
C ASN A 151 -23.77 -0.66 -10.94
N ILE A 152 -23.58 -0.91 -9.66
CA ILE A 152 -23.80 -2.21 -9.02
C ILE A 152 -24.51 -2.02 -7.69
N ASP A 153 -25.20 -3.07 -7.21
CA ASP A 153 -25.76 -3.08 -5.85
C ASP A 153 -24.61 -3.15 -4.83
N PRO A 154 -24.56 -2.27 -3.82
CA PRO A 154 -23.59 -2.38 -2.72
C PRO A 154 -23.59 -3.75 -2.03
N LYS A 155 -24.71 -4.47 -2.05
CA LYS A 155 -24.82 -5.84 -1.51
C LYS A 155 -23.91 -6.83 -2.24
N ASP A 156 -23.70 -6.65 -3.56
CA ASP A 156 -22.83 -7.53 -4.34
C ASP A 156 -21.37 -7.34 -3.91
N VAL A 157 -20.95 -6.08 -3.67
CA VAL A 157 -19.63 -5.77 -3.15
C VAL A 157 -19.45 -6.35 -1.74
N LYS A 158 -20.45 -6.17 -0.89
CA LYS A 158 -20.47 -6.69 0.47
C LYS A 158 -20.35 -8.21 0.48
N SER A 159 -21.12 -8.90 -0.37
CA SER A 159 -21.05 -10.36 -0.53
C SER A 159 -19.67 -10.80 -1.02
N LYS A 160 -19.08 -10.10 -2.00
CA LYS A 160 -17.73 -10.38 -2.49
C LYS A 160 -16.69 -10.26 -1.38
N ILE A 161 -16.74 -9.19 -0.60
CA ILE A 161 -15.82 -8.98 0.54
C ILE A 161 -16.00 -10.06 1.59
N TYR A 162 -17.28 -10.40 1.90
CA TYR A 162 -17.60 -11.47 2.83
C TYR A 162 -16.90 -12.78 2.44
N HIS A 163 -17.04 -13.22 1.18
CA HIS A 163 -16.36 -14.42 0.69
C HIS A 163 -14.83 -14.32 0.74
N LEU A 164 -14.28 -13.15 0.42
CA LEU A 164 -12.83 -12.95 0.42
C LEU A 164 -12.21 -12.92 1.82
N ILE A 165 -12.93 -12.39 2.80
CA ILE A 165 -12.36 -12.08 4.12
C ILE A 165 -12.90 -13.02 5.20
N GLU A 166 -14.22 -13.27 5.29
CA GLU A 166 -14.82 -14.07 6.35
C GLU A 166 -14.59 -15.57 6.19
N GLU A 167 -14.63 -16.11 4.97
CA GLU A 167 -14.30 -17.52 4.73
C GLU A 167 -12.88 -17.87 5.23
N LYS A 168 -11.98 -16.90 5.23
CA LYS A 168 -10.59 -17.05 5.70
C LYS A 168 -10.42 -16.83 7.21
N LYS A 169 -11.48 -16.63 7.97
CA LYS A 169 -11.49 -16.40 9.43
C LYS A 169 -10.65 -15.21 9.90
N ILE A 170 -10.51 -14.20 9.05
CA ILE A 170 -9.72 -12.98 9.33
C ILE A 170 -10.41 -12.11 10.38
N ILE A 171 -11.74 -12.23 10.51
CA ILE A 171 -12.57 -11.19 11.09
C ILE A 171 -13.35 -11.66 12.31
N LYS A 172 -12.70 -11.90 13.44
CA LYS A 172 -13.48 -11.86 14.69
C LYS A 172 -13.63 -10.44 15.27
N GLU A 173 -12.87 -9.47 14.78
CA GLU A 173 -12.72 -8.15 15.42
C GLU A 173 -12.94 -6.96 14.47
N ILE A 174 -13.29 -7.18 13.19
CA ILE A 174 -13.43 -6.12 12.18
C ILE A 174 -14.92 -5.85 11.94
N PRO A 175 -15.33 -4.56 11.89
CA PRO A 175 -16.72 -4.22 11.63
C PRO A 175 -17.13 -4.67 10.22
N PRO A 176 -18.43 -4.94 9.99
CA PRO A 176 -18.92 -5.31 8.68
C PRO A 176 -18.68 -4.19 7.68
N PHE A 177 -18.27 -4.54 6.46
CA PHE A 177 -18.09 -3.59 5.36
C PHE A 177 -19.39 -2.81 5.10
N GLN A 178 -19.27 -1.50 4.99
CA GLN A 178 -20.36 -0.58 4.62
C GLN A 178 -20.03 0.20 3.36
N ASN A 179 -18.84 0.78 3.29
CA ASN A 179 -18.29 1.56 2.20
C ASN A 179 -16.79 1.28 2.07
N GLY A 180 -16.21 1.60 0.92
CA GLY A 180 -14.80 1.39 0.62
C GLY A 180 -14.57 0.88 -0.79
N THR A 181 -13.39 0.30 -1.02
CA THR A 181 -12.95 -0.14 -2.35
C THR A 181 -12.32 -1.52 -2.32
N VAL A 182 -12.61 -2.31 -3.34
CA VAL A 182 -11.93 -3.57 -3.67
C VAL A 182 -11.25 -3.42 -5.01
N LEU A 183 -9.94 -3.56 -5.04
CA LEU A 183 -9.14 -3.68 -6.26
C LEU A 183 -8.84 -5.17 -6.49
N GLU A 184 -9.24 -5.69 -7.62
CA GLU A 184 -8.97 -7.05 -8.09
C GLU A 184 -8.04 -6.96 -9.28
N ILE A 185 -6.82 -7.48 -9.12
CA ILE A 185 -5.74 -7.40 -10.09
C ILE A 185 -5.45 -8.80 -10.59
N THR A 186 -5.61 -9.02 -11.87
CA THR A 186 -5.42 -10.32 -12.54
C THR A 186 -4.40 -10.21 -13.67
N GLN A 187 -4.03 -11.34 -14.26
CA GLN A 187 -2.97 -11.42 -15.27
C GLN A 187 -1.70 -10.77 -14.75
N LEU A 188 -1.22 -11.26 -13.61
CA LEU A 188 -0.09 -10.68 -12.88
C LEU A 188 1.17 -10.66 -13.72
N ASN A 189 1.94 -9.58 -13.61
CA ASN A 189 3.19 -9.37 -14.35
C ASN A 189 4.39 -10.06 -13.71
N ASP A 190 4.33 -10.33 -12.39
CA ASP A 190 5.41 -10.91 -11.61
C ASP A 190 4.98 -12.24 -10.98
N VAL A 191 5.96 -13.07 -10.68
CA VAL A 191 5.76 -14.30 -9.90
C VAL A 191 5.82 -13.94 -8.41
N TRP A 192 4.77 -14.29 -7.68
CA TRP A 192 4.67 -14.10 -6.24
C TRP A 192 4.92 -15.41 -5.53
N ASP A 193 6.18 -15.71 -5.26
CA ASP A 193 6.59 -16.86 -4.45
C ASP A 193 6.67 -16.47 -2.97
N ILE A 194 7.08 -17.42 -2.14
CA ILE A 194 7.18 -17.22 -0.69
C ILE A 194 8.18 -16.12 -0.33
N GLU A 195 9.28 -16.00 -1.06
CA GLU A 195 10.33 -15.01 -0.77
C GLU A 195 9.85 -13.59 -1.14
N ALA A 196 9.16 -13.44 -2.29
CA ALA A 196 8.57 -12.17 -2.68
C ALA A 196 7.52 -11.69 -1.66
N ILE A 197 6.69 -12.60 -1.13
CA ILE A 197 5.68 -12.25 -0.14
C ILE A 197 6.29 -11.98 1.23
N LYS A 198 7.37 -12.67 1.62
CA LYS A 198 8.13 -12.33 2.85
C LYS A 198 8.76 -10.94 2.75
N SER A 199 9.38 -10.62 1.63
CA SER A 199 9.96 -9.30 1.38
C SER A 199 8.89 -8.20 1.45
N LEU A 200 7.74 -8.43 0.80
CA LEU A 200 6.60 -7.52 0.92
C LEU A 200 6.15 -7.36 2.37
N SER A 201 6.01 -8.45 3.14
CA SER A 201 5.61 -8.39 4.55
C SER A 201 6.55 -7.51 5.36
N ALA A 202 7.87 -7.70 5.22
CA ALA A 202 8.87 -6.89 5.90
C ALA A 202 8.80 -5.40 5.51
N ASN A 203 8.57 -5.12 4.24
CA ASN A 203 8.39 -3.73 3.76
C ASN A 203 7.09 -3.09 4.28
N LEU A 204 6.02 -3.87 4.46
CA LEU A 204 4.76 -3.39 5.04
C LEU A 204 4.88 -3.07 6.54
N GLU A 205 5.73 -3.78 7.28
CA GLU A 205 5.99 -3.49 8.70
C GLU A 205 6.49 -2.07 8.92
N ILE A 206 7.26 -1.52 7.96
CA ILE A 206 7.78 -0.15 8.00
C ILE A 206 6.65 0.89 7.88
N LEU A 207 5.54 0.54 7.23
CA LEU A 207 4.38 1.43 7.08
C LEU A 207 3.51 1.49 8.35
N VAL A 208 3.64 0.51 9.24
CA VAL A 208 2.86 0.49 10.48
C VAL A 208 3.43 1.54 11.44
N PRO A 209 2.65 2.55 11.86
CA PRO A 209 3.14 3.58 12.76
C PRO A 209 3.62 2.98 14.07
N PRO A 210 4.75 3.43 14.63
CA PRO A 210 5.27 2.92 15.90
C PRO A 210 4.38 3.25 17.10
N PHE A 211 3.53 4.28 16.95
CA PHE A 211 2.56 4.75 17.95
C PHE A 211 1.20 4.88 17.30
N ASN A 212 0.11 4.58 18.00
CA ASN A 212 -1.29 4.63 17.52
C ASN A 212 -1.62 3.61 16.41
N THR A 213 -1.33 2.34 16.68
CA THR A 213 -1.66 1.23 15.77
C THR A 213 -3.16 0.98 15.58
N GLU A 214 -4.02 1.69 16.32
CA GLU A 214 -5.48 1.57 16.21
C GLU A 214 -6.07 2.37 15.05
N GLU A 215 -5.33 3.36 14.52
CA GLU A 215 -5.85 4.22 13.44
C GLU A 215 -5.80 3.57 12.06
N PHE A 216 -4.86 2.64 11.83
CA PHE A 216 -4.72 1.94 10.57
C PHE A 216 -4.06 0.58 10.76
N SER A 217 -4.70 -0.46 10.25
CA SER A 217 -4.23 -1.84 10.34
C SER A 217 -4.13 -2.48 8.96
N ILE A 218 -2.99 -3.11 8.69
CA ILE A 218 -2.72 -3.84 7.45
C ILE A 218 -2.80 -5.33 7.73
N PHE A 219 -3.52 -6.06 6.87
CA PHE A 219 -3.65 -7.51 6.93
C PHE A 219 -3.16 -8.12 5.64
N LEU A 220 -2.26 -9.08 5.74
CA LEU A 220 -1.72 -9.83 4.61
C LEU A 220 -2.25 -11.26 4.64
N TYR A 221 -2.67 -11.76 3.48
CA TYR A 221 -3.12 -13.13 3.28
C TYR A 221 -2.49 -13.74 2.05
N SER A 222 -1.82 -14.86 2.25
CA SER A 222 -1.19 -15.62 1.19
C SER A 222 -1.52 -17.11 1.33
N PRO A 223 -1.30 -17.95 0.32
CA PRO A 223 -1.43 -19.39 0.46
C PRO A 223 -0.40 -19.99 1.44
N PHE A 224 0.65 -19.25 1.78
CA PHE A 224 1.72 -19.70 2.69
C PHE A 224 1.28 -19.49 4.16
N THR A 225 1.34 -20.54 4.95
CA THR A 225 0.79 -20.58 6.33
C THR A 225 1.37 -19.52 7.26
N ASP A 226 2.66 -19.25 7.15
CA ASP A 226 3.39 -18.35 8.04
C ASP A 226 3.28 -16.87 7.66
N LEU A 227 2.64 -16.58 6.51
CA LEU A 227 2.47 -15.24 5.97
C LEU A 227 0.97 -14.88 5.91
N LYS A 228 0.33 -14.89 7.07
CA LYS A 228 -1.10 -14.59 7.22
C LYS A 228 -1.36 -13.82 8.51
N GLY A 229 -2.16 -12.78 8.40
CA GLY A 229 -2.68 -12.05 9.54
C GLY A 229 -2.36 -10.57 9.52
N LYS A 230 -2.47 -9.94 10.68
CA LYS A 230 -2.16 -8.53 10.86
C LYS A 230 -0.65 -8.32 10.75
N ILE A 231 -0.26 -7.34 9.95
CA ILE A 231 1.12 -6.86 9.90
C ILE A 231 1.38 -6.09 11.20
N ASN A 232 2.31 -6.57 11.97
CA ASN A 232 2.76 -5.91 13.18
C ASN A 232 3.88 -4.92 12.84
N LYS A 233 4.07 -3.93 13.69
CA LYS A 233 5.25 -3.06 13.57
C LYS A 233 6.52 -3.92 13.72
N SER A 234 7.56 -3.57 12.99
CA SER A 234 8.89 -4.11 13.24
C SER A 234 9.30 -3.70 14.65
N GLU A 235 9.42 -4.66 15.54
CA GLU A 235 10.07 -4.47 16.84
C GLU A 235 11.57 -4.49 16.62
N SER A 236 12.11 -3.37 16.11
CA SER A 236 13.55 -3.22 16.09
C SER A 236 14.01 -2.82 17.49
N ASP A 237 14.30 -3.81 18.32
CA ASP A 237 15.06 -3.61 19.57
C ASP A 237 16.57 -3.46 19.30
N ASP A 238 16.98 -3.63 18.04
CA ASP A 238 18.36 -3.50 17.59
C ASP A 238 18.57 -2.08 17.02
N TYR A 239 18.75 -1.14 17.94
CA TYR A 239 19.08 0.25 17.61
C TYR A 239 20.21 0.75 18.51
N ASP A 240 21.18 1.47 17.95
CA ASP A 240 22.21 2.16 18.73
C ASP A 240 21.64 3.36 19.48
N TYR A 241 20.74 4.10 18.83
CA TYR A 241 20.08 5.27 19.41
C TYR A 241 18.61 5.29 19.05
N LYS A 242 17.75 5.57 20.04
CA LYS A 242 16.32 5.87 19.87
C LYS A 242 16.06 7.32 20.21
N ILE A 243 15.54 8.05 19.25
CA ILE A 243 15.12 9.44 19.45
C ILE A 243 13.60 9.47 19.41
N SER A 244 12.97 9.96 20.47
CA SER A 244 11.55 10.22 20.52
C SER A 244 11.31 11.68 20.82
N SER A 245 10.34 12.30 20.16
CA SER A 245 9.95 13.67 20.38
C SER A 245 8.45 13.77 20.62
N SER A 246 8.05 14.63 21.53
CA SER A 246 6.67 15.00 21.76
C SER A 246 6.53 16.52 21.82
N TYR A 247 5.51 17.06 21.15
CA TYR A 247 5.21 18.48 21.16
C TYR A 247 3.96 18.70 22.00
N LYS A 248 4.05 19.63 22.94
CA LYS A 248 2.91 20.11 23.72
C LYS A 248 2.53 21.49 23.21
N ALA A 249 1.32 21.61 22.69
CA ALA A 249 0.73 22.89 22.27
C ALA A 249 0.18 23.65 23.48
N ASP A 250 0.98 23.77 24.54
CA ASP A 250 0.70 24.61 25.69
C ASP A 250 1.19 26.05 25.45
N LYS A 251 1.04 26.92 26.44
CA LYS A 251 1.47 28.34 26.36
C LYS A 251 2.96 28.49 26.01
N ASP A 252 3.78 27.50 26.35
CA ASP A 252 5.23 27.53 26.17
C ASP A 252 5.70 26.84 24.91
N GLN A 253 4.79 26.22 24.12
CA GLN A 253 5.09 25.50 22.88
C GLN A 253 6.29 24.54 23.02
N THR A 254 6.27 23.72 24.06
CA THR A 254 7.43 22.91 24.46
C THR A 254 7.61 21.69 23.57
N LEU A 255 8.78 21.54 22.98
CA LEU A 255 9.24 20.32 22.30
C LEU A 255 10.10 19.51 23.28
N ILE A 256 9.65 18.31 23.63
CA ILE A 256 10.40 17.38 24.46
C ILE A 256 11.07 16.36 23.52
N ILE A 257 12.39 16.25 23.60
CA ILE A 257 13.18 15.27 22.86
C ILE A 257 13.83 14.32 23.88
N ASN A 258 13.53 13.02 23.73
CA ASN A 258 14.17 11.98 24.51
C ASN A 258 15.13 11.21 23.60
N ILE A 259 16.37 11.09 24.03
CA ILE A 259 17.40 10.29 23.35
C ILE A 259 17.76 9.14 24.25
N THR A 260 17.55 7.92 23.80
CA THR A 260 17.94 6.70 24.51
C THR A 260 19.04 6.03 23.68
N ARG A 261 20.16 5.72 24.33
CA ARG A 261 21.22 4.91 23.77
C ARG A 261 20.98 3.47 24.21
N ASN A 262 20.97 2.54 23.25
CA ASN A 262 20.96 1.11 23.52
C ASN A 262 22.40 0.71 23.80
N GLU A 263 22.78 0.64 25.09
CA GLU A 263 24.08 0.10 25.44
C GLU A 263 24.01 -1.41 25.30
N LEU A 264 24.73 -1.94 24.33
CA LEU A 264 25.02 -3.37 24.24
C LEU A 264 25.47 -3.85 25.64
N VAL A 265 24.82 -4.87 26.16
CA VAL A 265 25.22 -5.48 27.43
C VAL A 265 26.58 -6.12 27.18
N THR A 266 27.65 -5.38 27.47
CA THR A 266 29.04 -5.75 27.21
C THR A 266 29.38 -7.10 27.83
N SER A 267 28.68 -7.50 28.91
CA SER A 267 28.87 -8.83 29.55
C SER A 267 28.46 -10.00 28.64
N ALA A 268 27.47 -9.85 27.76
CA ALA A 268 27.11 -10.90 26.80
C ALA A 268 28.12 -10.97 25.66
N LEU A 269 28.55 -9.81 25.15
CA LEU A 269 29.62 -9.71 24.18
C LEU A 269 30.95 -10.23 24.69
N GLU A 270 31.34 -9.92 25.93
CA GLU A 270 32.55 -10.45 26.55
C GLU A 270 32.54 -11.97 26.62
N GLN A 271 31.39 -12.59 26.81
CA GLN A 271 31.29 -14.05 26.86
C GLN A 271 31.37 -14.66 25.44
N GLU A 272 30.77 -14.04 24.47
CA GLU A 272 30.76 -14.50 23.06
C GLU A 272 32.14 -14.29 22.41
N TYR A 273 32.82 -13.19 22.71
CA TYR A 273 34.15 -12.86 22.18
C TYR A 273 35.31 -13.42 22.98
N LYS A 274 35.10 -13.92 24.19
CA LYS A 274 36.16 -14.57 25.01
C LYS A 274 36.86 -15.69 24.25
N GLU A 275 36.15 -16.43 23.42
CA GLU A 275 36.74 -17.48 22.58
C GLU A 275 37.57 -16.90 21.43
N LEU A 276 37.11 -15.79 20.81
CA LEU A 276 37.82 -15.12 19.75
C LEU A 276 39.10 -14.40 20.24
N PHE A 277 39.09 -13.87 21.46
CA PHE A 277 40.27 -13.24 22.06
C PHE A 277 41.40 -14.23 22.43
N LYS A 278 41.17 -15.53 22.34
CA LYS A 278 42.22 -16.54 22.48
C LYS A 278 43.15 -16.60 21.27
N TYR A 279 42.76 -16.04 20.10
CA TYR A 279 43.64 -16.02 18.95
C TYR A 279 44.67 -14.89 19.06
N GLU A 280 45.94 -15.21 18.80
CA GLU A 280 47.09 -14.31 18.93
C GLU A 280 46.94 -13.03 18.09
N THR A 281 46.25 -13.13 16.96
CA THR A 281 45.90 -11.99 16.07
C THR A 281 44.96 -11.00 16.71
N MET A 282 44.01 -11.43 17.55
CA MET A 282 43.03 -10.55 18.22
C MET A 282 43.62 -9.87 19.45
N GLN A 283 44.63 -10.50 20.10
CA GLN A 283 45.36 -9.91 21.23
C GLN A 283 46.27 -8.75 20.77
N LYS A 284 46.68 -8.74 19.49
CA LYS A 284 47.56 -7.73 18.90
C LYS A 284 46.87 -6.44 18.56
N TYR A 285 45.52 -6.46 18.40
CA TYR A 285 44.68 -5.30 18.04
C TYR A 285 43.45 -5.28 18.95
N PRO A 286 43.60 -4.88 20.23
CA PRO A 286 42.44 -4.74 21.12
C PRO A 286 41.55 -3.64 20.57
N TYR A 287 40.24 -3.89 20.49
CA TYR A 287 39.27 -2.85 20.20
C TYR A 287 39.36 -1.77 21.28
N THR A 288 39.73 -0.57 20.87
CA THR A 288 39.60 0.65 21.67
C THR A 288 38.27 1.33 21.37
#